data_3beee639cefadedc20c414383a39a755
#
_entry.id   3beee639cefadedc20c414383a39a755
#
_cell.length_a   1.000
_cell.length_b   1.000
_cell.length_c   1.000
_cell.angle_alpha   90.00
_cell.angle_beta   90.00
_cell.angle_gamma   90.00
#
_symmetry.space_group_name_H-M   'P 1'
#
loop_
_entity.id
_entity.type
_entity.pdbx_description
1 polymer ?
#
loop_
_entity_poly.entity_id
_entity_poly.type
_entity_poly.pdbx_seq_one_letter_code
_entity_poly.pdbx_strand_id
1 'polypeptide(L)'
;MTTCVVVKKNNEVAIASDSLVTFGDTRLSHAYEINEKVFPVGDSYVTLAGTAAHFPVMRKLLTGMGEECKLSTRDEVFETFSRVHEILKEKYFLNTKEDEDDPYESSQITALIANPHGIFGVYSYREVFSFERFWGIGSGRNFALGAMYAVYDSKLSAREIAEVGVRAGEEFDKSTSGPFRIFSFPMRD
;
A
#
# COMPACT_ATOMS: atom_id res chain seq x y z
N MET A 1 11.87 0.74 -3.40
CA MET A 1 11.63 0.05 -2.12
C MET A 1 10.92 1.02 -1.21
N THR A 2 10.30 0.58 -0.12
CA THR A 2 9.38 1.42 0.68
C THR A 2 8.99 0.72 1.98
N THR A 3 8.40 1.46 2.91
CA THR A 3 7.60 0.93 4.03
C THR A 3 6.21 1.53 3.97
N CYS A 4 5.22 0.67 3.74
CA CYS A 4 3.80 1.04 3.79
C CYS A 4 3.09 0.18 4.81
N VAL A 5 2.19 0.76 5.57
CA VAL A 5 1.43 0.08 6.61
C VAL A 5 -0.03 0.50 6.63
N VAL A 6 -0.90 -0.42 7.07
CA VAL A 6 -2.30 -0.16 7.41
C VAL A 6 -2.58 -0.66 8.81
N VAL A 7 -3.44 0.05 9.54
CA VAL A 7 -3.84 -0.28 10.91
C VAL A 7 -5.34 -0.08 11.07
N LYS A 8 -5.99 -1.03 11.74
CA LYS A 8 -7.40 -0.97 12.15
C LYS A 8 -7.45 -1.14 13.67
N LYS A 9 -8.02 -0.19 14.40
CA LYS A 9 -8.15 -0.25 15.84
C LYS A 9 -9.21 0.71 16.35
N ASN A 10 -10.05 0.28 17.28
CA ASN A 10 -11.03 1.12 18.00
C ASN A 10 -11.89 1.97 17.06
N ASN A 11 -12.49 1.37 16.06
CA ASN A 11 -13.32 2.04 15.04
C ASN A 11 -12.57 3.10 14.21
N GLU A 12 -11.24 3.03 14.15
CA GLU A 12 -10.38 3.87 13.33
C GLU A 12 -9.52 3.00 12.42
N VAL A 13 -9.34 3.45 11.18
CA VAL A 13 -8.33 2.90 10.27
C VAL A 13 -7.30 3.96 9.95
N ALA A 14 -6.07 3.52 9.71
CA ALA A 14 -4.97 4.37 9.27
C ALA A 14 -4.17 3.68 8.17
N ILE A 15 -3.59 4.49 7.28
CA ILE A 15 -2.65 4.08 6.26
C ILE A 15 -1.47 5.04 6.28
N ALA A 16 -0.26 4.50 6.19
CA ALA A 16 0.94 5.32 6.19
C ALA A 16 1.99 4.79 5.21
N SER A 17 2.80 5.70 4.67
CA SER A 17 3.99 5.36 3.89
C SER A 17 5.13 6.36 4.11
N ASP A 18 6.33 5.91 3.76
CA ASP A 18 7.48 6.77 3.50
C ASP A 18 7.37 7.46 2.14
N SER A 19 8.31 8.36 1.83
CA SER A 19 8.37 9.08 0.55
C SER A 19 9.70 8.94 -0.19
N LEU A 20 10.63 8.12 0.29
CA LEU A 20 11.95 7.98 -0.31
C LEU A 20 11.89 7.33 -1.69
N VAL A 21 12.55 7.95 -2.66
CA VAL A 21 12.90 7.36 -3.97
C VAL A 21 14.41 7.21 -4.07
N THR A 22 14.85 6.10 -4.65
CA THR A 22 16.27 5.85 -4.92
C THR A 22 16.49 5.42 -6.36
N PHE A 23 17.60 5.83 -6.93
CA PHE A 23 18.11 5.39 -8.23
C PHE A 23 19.45 4.68 -7.97
N GLY A 24 19.42 3.36 -7.83
CA GLY A 24 20.57 2.61 -7.34
C GLY A 24 20.98 3.10 -5.94
N ASP A 25 22.20 3.59 -5.84
CA ASP A 25 22.76 4.12 -4.58
C ASP A 25 22.47 5.62 -4.34
N THR A 26 21.84 6.29 -5.31
CA THR A 26 21.50 7.71 -5.22
C THR A 26 20.09 7.89 -4.65
N ARG A 27 19.98 8.72 -3.61
CA ARG A 27 18.73 9.15 -3.00
C ARG A 27 18.18 10.37 -3.74
N LEU A 28 16.92 10.36 -4.15
CA LEU A 28 16.19 11.55 -4.51
C LEU A 28 15.68 12.23 -3.23
N SER A 29 16.29 13.38 -2.87
CA SER A 29 15.87 14.12 -1.70
C SER A 29 14.48 14.71 -1.90
N HIS A 30 13.67 14.72 -0.84
CA HIS A 30 12.35 15.39 -0.82
C HIS A 30 12.42 16.91 -1.07
N ALA A 31 13.62 17.50 -0.99
CA ALA A 31 13.83 18.90 -1.39
C ALA A 31 13.69 19.12 -2.91
N TYR A 32 13.85 18.07 -3.69
CA TYR A 32 13.70 18.12 -5.15
C TYR A 32 12.36 17.57 -5.63
N GLU A 33 11.84 16.54 -4.97
CA GLU A 33 10.54 15.95 -5.27
C GLU A 33 9.96 15.26 -4.04
N ILE A 34 8.66 15.45 -3.80
CA ILE A 34 7.91 14.75 -2.78
C ILE A 34 7.14 13.62 -3.47
N ASN A 35 7.63 12.41 -3.32
CA ASN A 35 6.96 11.23 -3.87
C ASN A 35 5.86 10.74 -2.93
N GLU A 36 4.63 11.01 -3.28
CA GLU A 36 3.47 10.56 -2.52
C GLU A 36 3.11 9.11 -2.90
N LYS A 37 3.44 8.18 -2.03
CA LYS A 37 3.16 6.74 -2.21
C LYS A 37 1.77 6.33 -1.72
N VAL A 38 1.07 7.18 -0.97
CA VAL A 38 -0.35 7.02 -0.62
C VAL A 38 -1.16 8.02 -1.43
N PHE A 39 -2.21 7.56 -2.08
CA PHE A 39 -3.09 8.42 -2.88
C PHE A 39 -4.58 8.06 -2.68
N PRO A 40 -5.49 9.05 -2.78
CA PRO A 40 -6.92 8.81 -2.63
C PRO A 40 -7.52 8.17 -3.89
N VAL A 41 -8.51 7.28 -3.68
CA VAL A 41 -9.33 6.65 -4.70
C VAL A 41 -10.77 6.56 -4.16
N GLY A 42 -11.64 7.47 -4.55
CA GLY A 42 -12.96 7.60 -3.93
C GLY A 42 -12.85 7.91 -2.43
N ASP A 43 -13.48 7.10 -1.60
CA ASP A 43 -13.40 7.17 -0.13
C ASP A 43 -12.27 6.29 0.45
N SER A 44 -11.47 5.69 -0.41
CA SER A 44 -10.33 4.84 -0.04
C SER A 44 -9.00 5.57 -0.20
N TYR A 45 -8.00 5.11 0.54
CA TYR A 45 -6.59 5.42 0.30
C TYR A 45 -5.86 4.16 -0.09
N VAL A 46 -5.00 4.27 -1.10
CA VAL A 46 -4.22 3.17 -1.65
C VAL A 46 -2.74 3.49 -1.58
N THR A 47 -1.93 2.50 -1.22
CA THR A 47 -0.47 2.57 -1.33
C THR A 47 0.06 1.31 -2.00
N LEU A 48 1.23 1.43 -2.62
CA LEU A 48 1.84 0.37 -3.40
C LEU A 48 3.28 0.10 -2.93
N ALA A 49 3.70 -1.14 -3.09
CA ALA A 49 5.11 -1.51 -3.04
C ALA A 49 5.47 -2.28 -4.32
N GLY A 50 6.70 -2.14 -4.78
CA GLY A 50 7.20 -2.74 -6.01
C GLY A 50 8.02 -1.76 -6.83
N THR A 51 8.00 -1.92 -8.14
CA THR A 51 8.73 -1.07 -9.08
C THR A 51 8.12 0.33 -9.16
N ALA A 52 8.97 1.36 -9.07
CA ALA A 52 8.53 2.76 -9.12
C ALA A 52 7.73 3.11 -10.39
N ALA A 53 8.01 2.43 -11.51
CA ALA A 53 7.27 2.61 -12.77
C ALA A 53 5.78 2.25 -12.68
N HIS A 54 5.38 1.38 -11.75
CA HIS A 54 3.98 1.00 -11.57
C HIS A 54 3.15 2.10 -10.87
N PHE A 55 3.75 2.95 -10.04
CA PHE A 55 3.01 3.97 -9.27
C PHE A 55 2.18 4.92 -10.13
N PRO A 56 2.75 5.61 -11.14
CA PRO A 56 1.97 6.55 -11.97
C PRO A 56 0.88 5.83 -12.76
N VAL A 57 1.16 4.63 -13.24
CA VAL A 57 0.19 3.82 -14.00
C VAL A 57 -0.97 3.42 -13.11
N MET A 58 -0.69 2.83 -11.96
CA MET A 58 -1.72 2.39 -11.00
C MET A 58 -2.55 3.55 -10.48
N ARG A 59 -1.91 4.66 -10.10
CA ARG A 59 -2.60 5.86 -9.67
C ARG A 59 -3.57 6.35 -10.75
N LYS A 60 -3.10 6.46 -12.01
CA LYS A 60 -3.92 6.88 -13.15
C LYS A 60 -5.09 5.91 -13.39
N LEU A 61 -4.86 4.61 -13.33
CA LEU A 61 -5.90 3.61 -13.55
C LEU A 61 -6.97 3.68 -12.45
N LEU A 62 -6.58 3.53 -11.19
CA LEU A 62 -7.53 3.48 -10.08
C LEU A 62 -8.33 4.79 -9.95
N THR A 63 -7.69 5.95 -10.10
CA THR A 63 -8.40 7.23 -10.05
C THR A 63 -9.26 7.47 -11.30
N GLY A 64 -8.86 6.95 -12.46
CA GLY A 64 -9.58 7.10 -13.72
C GLY A 64 -10.80 6.19 -13.88
N MET A 65 -10.91 5.10 -13.10
CA MET A 65 -12.06 4.20 -13.11
C MET A 65 -13.33 4.82 -12.50
N GLY A 66 -13.21 5.89 -11.71
CA GLY A 66 -14.35 6.56 -11.08
C GLY A 66 -15.20 5.60 -10.25
N GLU A 67 -16.51 5.57 -10.49
CA GLU A 67 -17.49 4.72 -9.77
C GLU A 67 -17.30 3.22 -10.00
N GLU A 68 -16.57 2.81 -11.04
CA GLU A 68 -16.24 1.40 -11.29
C GLU A 68 -15.13 0.89 -10.36
N CYS A 69 -14.36 1.78 -9.73
CA CYS A 69 -13.34 1.42 -8.77
C CYS A 69 -13.96 1.19 -7.39
N LYS A 70 -14.36 -0.03 -7.11
CA LYS A 70 -14.97 -0.41 -5.84
C LYS A 70 -13.94 -1.13 -4.97
N LEU A 71 -13.80 -0.68 -3.72
CA LEU A 71 -12.76 -1.15 -2.80
C LEU A 71 -13.30 -1.41 -1.37
N SER A 72 -14.62 -1.48 -1.20
CA SER A 72 -15.24 -1.56 0.13
C SER A 72 -15.28 -2.97 0.71
N THR A 73 -15.22 -3.99 -0.13
CA THR A 73 -15.21 -5.40 0.28
C THR A 73 -14.06 -6.15 -0.38
N ARG A 74 -13.71 -7.30 0.18
CA ARG A 74 -12.68 -8.19 -0.39
C ARG A 74 -13.00 -8.56 -1.83
N ASP A 75 -14.26 -8.86 -2.15
CA ASP A 75 -14.69 -9.27 -3.49
C ASP A 75 -14.63 -8.10 -4.47
N GLU A 76 -15.06 -6.90 -4.06
CA GLU A 76 -14.93 -5.70 -4.87
C GLU A 76 -13.46 -5.34 -5.17
N VAL A 77 -12.59 -5.50 -4.18
CA VAL A 77 -11.13 -5.32 -4.37
C VAL A 77 -10.60 -6.33 -5.38
N PHE A 78 -11.00 -7.60 -5.27
CA PHE A 78 -10.58 -8.65 -6.22
C PHE A 78 -11.04 -8.31 -7.64
N GLU A 79 -12.31 -7.97 -7.85
CA GLU A 79 -12.86 -7.61 -9.16
C GLU A 79 -12.18 -6.38 -9.75
N THR A 80 -11.97 -5.34 -8.94
CA THR A 80 -11.27 -4.13 -9.37
C THR A 80 -9.85 -4.43 -9.81
N PHE A 81 -9.07 -5.18 -9.03
CA PHE A 81 -7.69 -5.50 -9.38
C PHE A 81 -7.57 -6.53 -10.51
N SER A 82 -8.57 -7.37 -10.73
CA SER A 82 -8.65 -8.24 -11.91
C SER A 82 -8.77 -7.42 -13.20
N ARG A 83 -9.65 -6.40 -13.22
CA ARG A 83 -9.76 -5.45 -14.35
C ARG A 83 -8.49 -4.62 -14.53
N VAL A 84 -7.88 -4.18 -13.44
CA VAL A 84 -6.60 -3.46 -13.49
C VAL A 84 -5.53 -4.33 -14.13
N HIS A 85 -5.45 -5.62 -13.78
CA HIS A 85 -4.49 -6.55 -14.39
C HIS A 85 -4.67 -6.64 -15.90
N GLU A 86 -5.90 -6.81 -16.40
CA GLU A 86 -6.22 -6.84 -17.82
C GLU A 86 -5.73 -5.57 -18.53
N ILE A 87 -6.01 -4.39 -17.97
CA ILE A 87 -5.59 -3.11 -18.54
C ILE A 87 -4.06 -2.96 -18.51
N LEU A 88 -3.40 -3.40 -17.45
CA LEU A 88 -1.94 -3.38 -17.34
C LEU A 88 -1.30 -4.24 -18.43
N LYS A 89 -1.85 -5.43 -18.68
CA LYS A 89 -1.37 -6.33 -19.72
C LYS A 89 -1.58 -5.75 -21.12
N GLU A 90 -2.79 -5.28 -21.44
CA GLU A 90 -3.15 -4.87 -22.79
C GLU A 90 -2.66 -3.48 -23.19
N LYS A 91 -2.73 -2.51 -22.28
CA LYS A 91 -2.44 -1.10 -22.58
C LYS A 91 -1.07 -0.64 -22.11
N TYR A 92 -0.54 -1.26 -21.05
CA TYR A 92 0.73 -0.86 -20.45
C TYR A 92 1.83 -1.90 -20.61
N PHE A 93 1.55 -2.96 -21.37
CA PHE A 93 2.52 -3.98 -21.77
C PHE A 93 3.25 -4.63 -20.57
N LEU A 94 2.52 -4.83 -19.46
CA LEU A 94 3.07 -5.52 -18.31
C LEU A 94 3.54 -6.91 -18.73
N ASN A 95 4.78 -7.24 -18.40
CA ASN A 95 5.22 -8.63 -18.45
C ASN A 95 4.58 -9.38 -17.27
N THR A 96 3.67 -10.29 -17.57
CA THR A 96 2.84 -10.98 -16.59
C THR A 96 3.50 -12.22 -15.98
N LYS A 97 4.71 -12.57 -16.41
CA LYS A 97 5.46 -13.69 -15.85
C LYS A 97 6.59 -13.19 -14.93
N GLU A 98 6.58 -13.63 -13.68
CA GLU A 98 7.70 -13.50 -12.74
C GLU A 98 8.63 -14.72 -12.83
N ASP A 99 8.03 -15.93 -12.95
CA ASP A 99 8.73 -17.20 -13.18
C ASP A 99 8.04 -17.95 -14.32
N GLU A 100 8.79 -18.79 -15.04
CA GLU A 100 8.25 -19.62 -16.13
C GLU A 100 7.28 -20.69 -15.61
N ASP A 101 7.48 -21.14 -14.38
CA ASP A 101 6.67 -22.18 -13.73
C ASP A 101 5.42 -21.61 -13.00
N ASP A 102 5.21 -20.30 -13.03
CA ASP A 102 4.04 -19.69 -12.39
C ASP A 102 2.74 -20.21 -13.00
N PRO A 103 1.79 -20.72 -12.17
CA PRO A 103 0.52 -21.27 -12.66
C PRO A 103 -0.44 -20.18 -13.16
N TYR A 104 -0.23 -18.93 -12.78
CA TYR A 104 -1.07 -17.78 -13.12
C TYR A 104 -0.22 -16.59 -13.54
N GLU A 105 -0.81 -15.69 -14.32
CA GLU A 105 -0.22 -14.38 -14.60
C GLU A 105 -0.15 -13.52 -13.34
N SER A 106 0.98 -12.89 -13.11
CA SER A 106 1.23 -11.94 -12.00
C SER A 106 1.00 -10.50 -12.44
N SER A 107 0.43 -9.68 -11.54
CA SER A 107 0.39 -8.22 -11.72
C SER A 107 1.70 -7.55 -11.28
N GLN A 108 2.62 -8.26 -10.64
CA GLN A 108 3.88 -7.76 -10.08
C GLN A 108 3.70 -6.53 -9.17
N ILE A 109 2.54 -6.45 -8.51
CA ILE A 109 2.13 -5.32 -7.68
C ILE A 109 1.66 -5.85 -6.35
N THR A 110 2.11 -5.17 -5.29
CA THR A 110 1.55 -5.33 -3.95
C THR A 110 0.95 -4.01 -3.52
N ALA A 111 -0.30 -4.04 -3.05
CA ALA A 111 -1.02 -2.87 -2.60
C ALA A 111 -1.59 -3.05 -1.20
N LEU A 112 -1.68 -1.94 -0.45
CA LEU A 112 -2.53 -1.84 0.74
C LEU A 112 -3.61 -0.80 0.49
N ILE A 113 -4.78 -1.07 1.02
CA ILE A 113 -5.98 -0.24 0.90
C ILE A 113 -6.52 -0.01 2.31
N ALA A 114 -6.90 1.23 2.60
CA ALA A 114 -7.63 1.58 3.81
C ALA A 114 -8.83 2.46 3.44
N ASN A 115 -10.00 2.12 3.96
CA ASN A 115 -11.24 2.87 3.77
C ASN A 115 -12.16 2.70 4.98
N PRO A 116 -13.31 3.40 5.03
CA PRO A 116 -14.25 3.29 6.16
C PRO A 116 -14.81 1.88 6.41
N HIS A 117 -14.65 0.93 5.47
CA HIS A 117 -15.12 -0.44 5.61
C HIS A 117 -14.04 -1.43 6.10
N GLY A 118 -12.76 -1.03 6.07
CA GLY A 118 -11.67 -1.86 6.55
C GLY A 118 -10.31 -1.60 5.93
N ILE A 119 -9.43 -2.57 6.11
CA ILE A 119 -8.08 -2.56 5.55
C ILE A 119 -7.84 -3.84 4.76
N PHE A 120 -7.29 -3.68 3.53
CA PHE A 120 -7.09 -4.78 2.61
C PHE A 120 -5.67 -4.79 2.06
N GLY A 121 -5.22 -5.98 1.64
CA GLY A 121 -3.97 -6.17 0.90
C GLY A 121 -4.21 -6.94 -0.37
N VAL A 122 -3.54 -6.52 -1.46
CA VAL A 122 -3.54 -7.20 -2.75
C VAL A 122 -2.11 -7.59 -3.09
N TYR A 123 -1.93 -8.81 -3.53
CA TYR A 123 -0.63 -9.36 -3.92
C TYR A 123 -0.57 -9.73 -5.40
N SER A 124 0.62 -10.05 -5.87
CA SER A 124 0.95 -10.21 -7.28
C SER A 124 0.00 -11.11 -8.06
N TYR A 125 -0.47 -12.21 -7.45
CA TYR A 125 -1.41 -13.15 -8.08
C TYR A 125 -2.89 -12.84 -7.81
N ARG A 126 -3.22 -11.60 -7.49
CA ARG A 126 -4.59 -11.16 -7.13
C ARG A 126 -5.12 -11.82 -5.85
N GLU A 127 -4.23 -12.23 -5.00
CA GLU A 127 -4.58 -12.66 -3.65
C GLU A 127 -5.02 -11.44 -2.86
N VAL A 128 -6.24 -11.45 -2.37
CA VAL A 128 -6.82 -10.36 -1.59
C VAL A 128 -7.05 -10.82 -0.15
N PHE A 129 -6.54 -10.05 0.78
CA PHE A 129 -6.72 -10.25 2.21
C PHE A 129 -7.47 -9.08 2.84
N SER A 130 -8.37 -9.37 3.78
CA SER A 130 -8.92 -8.41 4.72
C SER A 130 -8.22 -8.59 6.05
N PHE A 131 -7.66 -7.53 6.60
CA PHE A 131 -6.90 -7.59 7.85
C PHE A 131 -7.74 -7.08 9.02
N GLU A 132 -7.57 -7.71 10.20
CA GLU A 132 -8.34 -7.35 11.39
C GLU A 132 -7.58 -6.41 12.34
N ARG A 133 -6.27 -6.32 12.22
CA ARG A 133 -5.44 -5.50 13.12
C ARG A 133 -4.55 -4.52 12.35
N PHE A 134 -3.51 -5.01 11.71
CA PHE A 134 -2.57 -4.23 10.93
C PHE A 134 -1.83 -5.11 9.93
N TRP A 135 -1.24 -4.47 8.95
CA TRP A 135 -0.34 -5.13 8.01
C TRP A 135 0.69 -4.15 7.43
N GLY A 136 1.75 -4.71 6.81
CA GLY A 136 2.81 -3.92 6.20
C GLY A 136 3.35 -4.57 4.93
N ILE A 137 3.76 -3.74 3.97
CA ILE A 137 4.40 -4.15 2.72
C ILE A 137 5.67 -3.33 2.46
N GLY A 138 6.48 -3.80 1.52
CA GLY A 138 7.75 -3.17 1.15
C GLY A 138 8.95 -3.71 1.92
N SER A 139 10.13 -3.13 1.69
CA SER A 139 11.40 -3.61 2.25
C SER A 139 11.50 -3.47 3.76
N GLY A 140 10.95 -2.40 4.33
CA GLY A 140 10.95 -2.17 5.78
C GLY A 140 9.81 -2.83 6.55
N ARG A 141 8.95 -3.63 5.87
CA ARG A 141 7.74 -4.22 6.48
C ARG A 141 8.01 -5.01 7.76
N ASN A 142 9.10 -5.77 7.82
CA ASN A 142 9.37 -6.62 8.99
C ASN A 142 9.65 -5.80 10.25
N PHE A 143 10.35 -4.67 10.12
CA PHE A 143 10.57 -3.73 11.22
C PHE A 143 9.27 -3.06 11.63
N ALA A 144 8.46 -2.63 10.65
CA ALA A 144 7.17 -2.02 10.91
C ALA A 144 6.20 -3.00 11.61
N LEU A 145 6.09 -4.24 11.14
CA LEU A 145 5.23 -5.28 11.73
C LEU A 145 5.63 -5.56 13.18
N GLY A 146 6.92 -5.73 13.46
CA GLY A 146 7.41 -5.96 14.83
C GLY A 146 7.10 -4.79 15.76
N ALA A 147 7.34 -3.55 15.30
CA ALA A 147 7.07 -2.35 16.09
C ALA A 147 5.56 -2.17 16.35
N MET A 148 4.72 -2.32 15.33
CA MET A 148 3.27 -2.24 15.48
C MET A 148 2.72 -3.32 16.41
N TYR A 149 3.22 -4.56 16.30
CA TYR A 149 2.84 -5.65 17.18
C TYR A 149 3.11 -5.30 18.65
N ALA A 150 4.29 -4.75 18.95
CA ALA A 150 4.70 -4.43 20.32
C ALA A 150 3.80 -3.35 20.97
N VAL A 151 3.21 -2.45 20.17
CA VAL A 151 2.42 -1.34 20.71
C VAL A 151 0.91 -1.45 20.43
N TYR A 152 0.46 -2.48 19.73
CA TYR A 152 -0.93 -2.56 19.28
C TYR A 152 -1.94 -2.55 20.43
N ASP A 153 -1.67 -3.25 21.51
CA ASP A 153 -2.57 -3.35 22.67
C ASP A 153 -2.37 -2.20 23.68
N SER A 154 -1.55 -1.19 23.34
CA SER A 154 -1.38 0.04 24.12
C SER A 154 -2.57 1.00 23.95
N LYS A 155 -2.45 2.20 24.52
CA LYS A 155 -3.47 3.27 24.37
C LYS A 155 -3.34 4.08 23.08
N LEU A 156 -2.39 3.77 22.20
CA LEU A 156 -2.18 4.48 20.95
C LEU A 156 -3.36 4.27 19.99
N SER A 157 -3.71 5.31 19.24
CA SER A 157 -4.68 5.27 18.13
C SER A 157 -4.15 4.48 16.93
N ALA A 158 -5.01 4.15 15.97
CA ALA A 158 -4.58 3.51 14.72
C ALA A 158 -3.55 4.37 13.98
N ARG A 159 -3.74 5.70 13.96
CA ARG A 159 -2.81 6.65 13.37
C ARG A 159 -1.42 6.61 14.02
N GLU A 160 -1.35 6.65 15.34
CA GLU A 160 -0.09 6.64 16.09
C GLU A 160 0.65 5.30 15.90
N ILE A 161 -0.07 4.18 15.87
CA ILE A 161 0.51 2.86 15.59
C ILE A 161 1.09 2.80 14.17
N ALA A 162 0.39 3.34 13.17
CA ALA A 162 0.89 3.42 11.81
C ALA A 162 2.17 4.27 11.72
N GLU A 163 2.22 5.38 12.46
CA GLU A 163 3.43 6.21 12.56
C GLU A 163 4.61 5.46 13.18
N VAL A 164 4.38 4.71 14.27
CA VAL A 164 5.41 3.85 14.88
C VAL A 164 5.94 2.85 13.85
N GLY A 165 5.07 2.24 13.04
CA GLY A 165 5.46 1.30 12.00
C GLY A 165 6.39 1.91 10.95
N VAL A 166 6.03 3.05 10.36
CA VAL A 166 6.86 3.68 9.31
C VAL A 166 8.16 4.25 9.87
N ARG A 167 8.18 4.73 11.12
CA ARG A 167 9.40 5.18 11.80
C ARG A 167 10.36 4.02 12.08
N ALA A 168 9.87 2.87 12.47
CA ALA A 168 10.69 1.67 12.63
C ALA A 168 11.29 1.22 11.28
N GLY A 169 10.52 1.36 10.19
CA GLY A 169 11.05 1.15 8.84
C GLY A 169 12.17 2.14 8.50
N GLU A 170 12.00 3.44 8.81
CA GLU A 170 13.02 4.47 8.57
C GLU A 170 14.31 4.21 9.32
N GLU A 171 14.22 3.74 10.57
CA GLU A 171 15.39 3.50 11.42
C GLU A 171 16.27 2.37 10.88
N PHE A 172 15.69 1.31 10.34
CA PHE A 172 16.41 0.08 10.03
C PHE A 172 16.46 -0.29 8.54
N ASP A 173 15.56 0.25 7.70
CA ASP A 173 15.56 -0.01 6.26
C ASP A 173 16.20 1.15 5.48
N LYS A 174 17.36 0.92 4.89
CA LYS A 174 18.08 1.91 4.07
C LYS A 174 17.25 2.53 2.93
N SER A 175 16.13 1.91 2.59
CA SER A 175 15.26 2.31 1.48
C SER A 175 13.97 2.98 1.93
N THR A 176 13.88 3.32 3.21
CA THR A 176 12.74 4.01 3.82
C THR A 176 13.20 5.32 4.45
N SER A 177 12.53 6.41 4.15
CA SER A 177 12.78 7.71 4.83
C SER A 177 11.59 8.65 4.67
N GLY A 178 11.37 9.51 5.69
CA GLY A 178 10.37 10.58 5.62
C GLY A 178 10.64 11.62 4.52
N PRO A 179 9.71 12.60 4.35
CA PRO A 179 8.51 12.78 5.18
C PRO A 179 7.48 11.67 5.02
N PHE A 180 6.80 11.33 6.12
CA PHE A 180 5.74 10.33 6.08
C PHE A 180 4.42 10.94 5.64
N ARG A 181 3.62 10.16 4.91
CA ARG A 181 2.20 10.45 4.64
C ARG A 181 1.36 9.51 5.47
N ILE A 182 0.54 10.06 6.36
CA ILE A 182 -0.33 9.31 7.26
C ILE A 182 -1.74 9.86 7.16
N PHE A 183 -2.68 9.01 6.79
CA PHE A 183 -4.10 9.31 6.76
C PHE A 183 -4.82 8.41 7.75
N SER A 184 -5.80 8.94 8.45
CA SER A 184 -6.69 8.16 9.33
C SER A 184 -8.10 8.70 9.28
N PHE A 185 -9.07 7.84 9.48
CA PHE A 185 -10.49 8.16 9.43
C PHE A 185 -11.29 7.10 10.20
N PRO A 186 -12.51 7.47 10.66
CA PRO A 186 -13.38 6.52 11.35
C PRO A 186 -13.89 5.45 10.37
N MET A 187 -14.13 4.26 10.91
CA MET A 187 -14.89 3.23 10.19
C MET A 187 -16.37 3.62 10.11
N ARG A 188 -17.06 3.13 9.09
CA ARG A 188 -18.52 3.14 8.99
C ARG A 188 -19.04 1.80 9.49
N ASP A 189 -20.10 1.86 10.27
CA ASP A 189 -20.86 0.70 10.73
C ASP A 189 -21.56 0.00 9.56
#